data_f075e868aa60a4f58d3163b160559cc6
#
_entry.id   f075e868aa60a4f58d3163b160559cc6
#
_cell.length_a   1.000
_cell.length_b   1.000
_cell.length_c   1.000
_cell.angle_alpha   90.00
_cell.angle_beta   90.00
_cell.angle_gamma   90.00
#
_symmetry.space_group_name_H-M   'P 1'
#
loop_
_entity.id
_entity.type
_entity.pdbx_description
1 polymer ?
#
loop_
_entity_poly.entity_id
_entity_poly.type
_entity_poly.pdbx_seq_one_letter_code
_entity_poly.pdbx_strand_id
1 'polypeptide(L)'
;MAIRTRNFKSLVWTTSLKIVFFHVLIFVLIGYEFTQGSDHVLFTLFFWAGSLLLITFYHILKLLRKIDREIKMLKSEKLLEENQSQLFRIEEMLEVYSDLRSSHQENTRLLEREQQHNQELILQLSATSHDLKTPLTVIKGNAELLELAQLSQPQADYASEILQASHKMEEYCGSLIDYAKTFQIDSNQFSQLSLEDFLADLKDDWALFSKQENYRFYLQEDCDLSLILSIHLDYLKRALLNILLNALEHANQDQKEVKLTISVQQDQLVFAIWNNGPAFSEEMLLGAEQLFYQSDQSRNSANPHHGIGLAFSKQVALLHGGRLTLINLDQGGASVELTISLK
;
A
#
# COMPACT_ATOMS: atom_id res chain seq x y z
N MET A 1 -42.97 -6.18 4.09
CA MET A 1 -43.34 -7.52 4.52
C MET A 1 -42.16 -8.15 5.22
N ALA A 2 -42.15 -8.24 6.55
CA ALA A 2 -41.01 -8.72 7.30
C ALA A 2 -40.72 -10.19 7.00
N ILE A 3 -39.56 -10.49 6.47
CA ILE A 3 -39.14 -11.89 6.21
C ILE A 3 -38.82 -12.51 7.58
N ARG A 4 -39.60 -13.51 7.97
CA ARG A 4 -39.43 -14.23 9.23
C ARG A 4 -38.12 -15.02 9.18
N THR A 5 -37.10 -14.55 9.87
CA THR A 5 -35.82 -15.27 10.06
C THR A 5 -36.06 -16.56 10.84
N ARG A 6 -35.29 -17.60 10.58
CA ARG A 6 -35.33 -18.87 11.30
C ARG A 6 -33.94 -19.23 11.78
N ASN A 7 -33.83 -19.54 13.05
CA ASN A 7 -32.60 -20.11 13.62
C ASN A 7 -32.21 -21.39 12.87
N PHE A 8 -30.90 -21.59 12.61
CA PHE A 8 -30.40 -22.76 11.88
C PHE A 8 -30.87 -24.07 12.52
N LYS A 9 -30.84 -24.16 13.87
CA LYS A 9 -31.38 -25.31 14.62
C LYS A 9 -32.86 -25.56 14.30
N SER A 10 -33.67 -24.52 14.25
CA SER A 10 -35.10 -24.65 13.93
C SER A 10 -35.35 -25.08 12.46
N LEU A 11 -34.47 -24.64 11.54
CA LEU A 11 -34.49 -25.05 10.16
C LEU A 11 -34.16 -26.53 9.98
N VAL A 12 -33.10 -27.00 10.64
CA VAL A 12 -32.73 -28.43 10.66
C VAL A 12 -33.83 -29.25 11.30
N TRP A 13 -34.37 -28.81 12.46
CA TRP A 13 -35.40 -29.50 13.18
C TRP A 13 -36.70 -29.65 12.36
N THR A 14 -37.17 -28.57 11.70
CA THR A 14 -38.35 -28.63 10.85
C THR A 14 -38.16 -29.52 9.62
N THR A 15 -36.94 -29.60 9.08
CA THR A 15 -36.58 -30.47 7.98
C THR A 15 -36.58 -31.94 8.44
N SER A 16 -35.96 -32.21 9.58
CA SER A 16 -35.92 -33.54 10.20
C SER A 16 -37.34 -34.04 10.54
N LEU A 17 -38.19 -33.17 11.11
CA LEU A 17 -39.56 -33.52 11.44
C LEU A 17 -40.37 -33.93 10.20
N LYS A 18 -40.16 -33.24 9.07
CA LYS A 18 -40.82 -33.63 7.80
C LYS A 18 -40.34 -34.98 7.30
N ILE A 19 -39.04 -35.24 7.40
CA ILE A 19 -38.44 -36.52 7.04
C ILE A 19 -39.09 -37.64 7.89
N VAL A 20 -39.11 -37.46 9.20
CA VAL A 20 -39.71 -38.42 10.14
C VAL A 20 -41.20 -38.64 9.83
N PHE A 21 -41.98 -37.60 9.57
CA PHE A 21 -43.38 -37.69 9.24
C PHE A 21 -43.64 -38.56 7.99
N PHE A 22 -42.86 -38.34 6.92
CA PHE A 22 -42.97 -39.17 5.72
C PHE A 22 -42.59 -40.63 5.97
N HIS A 23 -41.57 -40.87 6.83
CA HIS A 23 -41.17 -42.21 7.20
C HIS A 23 -42.29 -42.96 7.96
N VAL A 24 -42.90 -42.30 8.93
CA VAL A 24 -44.01 -42.88 9.71
C VAL A 24 -45.20 -43.19 8.79
N LEU A 25 -45.54 -42.28 7.86
CA LEU A 25 -46.63 -42.49 6.91
C LEU A 25 -46.39 -43.73 6.05
N ILE A 26 -45.18 -43.86 5.47
CA ILE A 26 -44.81 -45.01 4.64
C ILE A 26 -44.80 -46.30 5.46
N PHE A 27 -44.31 -46.26 6.70
CA PHE A 27 -44.28 -47.40 7.61
C PHE A 27 -45.71 -47.93 7.91
N VAL A 28 -46.66 -47.01 8.13
CA VAL A 28 -48.09 -47.36 8.35
C VAL A 28 -48.69 -48.02 7.11
N LEU A 29 -48.38 -47.52 5.90
CA LEU A 29 -48.85 -48.10 4.65
C LEU A 29 -48.32 -49.52 4.44
N ILE A 30 -47.05 -49.78 4.73
CA ILE A 30 -46.42 -51.10 4.66
C ILE A 30 -47.07 -52.06 5.67
N GLY A 31 -47.30 -51.58 6.91
CA GLY A 31 -47.97 -52.36 7.95
C GLY A 31 -49.34 -52.78 7.54
N TYR A 32 -50.12 -51.93 6.84
CA TYR A 32 -51.41 -52.23 6.28
C TYR A 32 -51.30 -53.32 5.19
N GLU A 33 -50.38 -53.23 4.23
CA GLU A 33 -50.16 -54.29 3.23
C GLU A 33 -49.77 -55.63 3.83
N PHE A 34 -48.93 -55.60 4.87
CA PHE A 34 -48.48 -56.81 5.60
C PHE A 34 -49.66 -57.53 6.22
N THR A 35 -50.68 -56.81 6.77
CA THR A 35 -51.90 -57.43 7.36
C THR A 35 -52.82 -58.04 6.32
N GLN A 36 -52.69 -57.65 5.02
CA GLN A 36 -53.46 -58.22 3.94
C GLN A 36 -52.86 -59.51 3.35
N GLY A 37 -51.73 -60.01 3.89
CA GLY A 37 -51.11 -61.28 3.48
C GLY A 37 -50.49 -61.26 2.10
N SER A 38 -50.01 -60.17 1.59
CA SER A 38 -49.46 -60.04 0.26
C SER A 38 -48.11 -60.73 0.14
N ASP A 39 -47.88 -61.52 -0.92
CA ASP A 39 -46.62 -62.24 -1.21
C ASP A 39 -45.45 -61.29 -1.59
N HIS A 40 -45.73 -59.98 -1.69
CA HIS A 40 -44.78 -58.97 -2.16
C HIS A 40 -44.12 -58.15 -1.05
N VAL A 41 -44.15 -58.59 0.20
CA VAL A 41 -43.65 -57.87 1.38
C VAL A 41 -42.16 -57.44 1.20
N LEU A 42 -41.32 -58.31 0.67
CA LEU A 42 -39.90 -57.99 0.41
C LEU A 42 -39.73 -56.91 -0.63
N PHE A 43 -40.56 -56.91 -1.67
CA PHE A 43 -40.51 -55.87 -2.73
C PHE A 43 -40.99 -54.52 -2.18
N THR A 44 -42.04 -54.51 -1.36
CA THR A 44 -42.55 -53.28 -0.73
C THR A 44 -41.54 -52.70 0.27
N LEU A 45 -40.82 -53.53 1.05
CA LEU A 45 -39.76 -53.10 1.94
C LEU A 45 -38.58 -52.50 1.19
N PHE A 46 -38.16 -53.12 0.05
CA PHE A 46 -37.09 -52.59 -0.79
C PHE A 46 -37.44 -51.24 -1.42
N PHE A 47 -38.67 -51.13 -1.95
CA PHE A 47 -39.19 -49.90 -2.54
C PHE A 47 -39.31 -48.80 -1.47
N TRP A 48 -39.72 -49.16 -0.24
CA TRP A 48 -39.78 -48.25 0.88
C TRP A 48 -38.38 -47.71 1.27
N ALA A 49 -37.38 -48.59 1.42
CA ALA A 49 -36.03 -48.17 1.74
C ALA A 49 -35.45 -47.22 0.68
N GLY A 50 -35.72 -47.50 -0.61
CA GLY A 50 -35.31 -46.62 -1.71
C GLY A 50 -36.01 -45.27 -1.68
N SER A 51 -37.31 -45.23 -1.43
CA SER A 51 -38.09 -43.98 -1.33
C SER A 51 -37.64 -43.13 -0.13
N LEU A 52 -37.29 -43.78 0.98
CA LEU A 52 -36.77 -43.15 2.19
C LEU A 52 -35.42 -42.48 1.94
N LEU A 53 -34.51 -43.15 1.25
CA LEU A 53 -33.23 -42.58 0.85
C LEU A 53 -33.41 -41.39 -0.10
N LEU A 54 -34.30 -41.50 -1.07
CA LEU A 54 -34.54 -40.40 -2.02
C LEU A 54 -35.15 -39.15 -1.33
N ILE A 55 -36.10 -39.36 -0.42
CA ILE A 55 -36.75 -38.26 0.33
C ILE A 55 -35.72 -37.56 1.23
N THR A 56 -34.92 -38.34 1.97
CA THR A 56 -33.86 -37.79 2.83
C THR A 56 -32.81 -37.02 2.01
N PHE A 57 -32.35 -37.61 0.92
CA PHE A 57 -31.39 -36.97 0.01
C PHE A 57 -31.94 -35.67 -0.59
N TYR A 58 -33.20 -35.67 -1.04
CA TYR A 58 -33.87 -34.47 -1.54
C TYR A 58 -33.88 -33.34 -0.48
N HIS A 59 -34.25 -33.66 0.77
CA HIS A 59 -34.32 -32.66 1.84
C HIS A 59 -32.92 -32.13 2.22
N ILE A 60 -31.89 -32.99 2.25
CA ILE A 60 -30.51 -32.60 2.48
C ILE A 60 -30.04 -31.67 1.36
N LEU A 61 -30.22 -32.03 0.09
CA LEU A 61 -29.86 -31.16 -1.04
C LEU A 61 -30.56 -29.81 -1.00
N LYS A 62 -31.83 -29.78 -0.61
CA LYS A 62 -32.60 -28.54 -0.47
C LYS A 62 -32.02 -27.64 0.63
N LEU A 63 -31.58 -28.23 1.75
CA LEU A 63 -30.94 -27.53 2.86
C LEU A 63 -29.55 -26.95 2.42
N LEU A 64 -28.73 -27.82 1.80
CA LEU A 64 -27.42 -27.40 1.31
C LEU A 64 -27.50 -26.27 0.29
N ARG A 65 -28.44 -26.36 -0.67
CA ARG A 65 -28.66 -25.28 -1.66
C ARG A 65 -29.09 -23.95 -0.99
N LYS A 66 -29.82 -24.04 0.11
CA LYS A 66 -30.24 -22.84 0.85
C LYS A 66 -29.03 -22.19 1.54
N ILE A 67 -28.20 -22.99 2.22
CA ILE A 67 -26.97 -22.51 2.88
C ILE A 67 -26.00 -21.94 1.86
N ASP A 68 -25.73 -22.64 0.75
CA ASP A 68 -24.84 -22.18 -0.31
C ASP A 68 -25.28 -20.81 -0.89
N ARG A 69 -26.58 -20.61 -1.04
CA ARG A 69 -27.11 -19.33 -1.50
C ARG A 69 -26.84 -18.20 -0.51
N GLU A 70 -27.03 -18.43 0.77
CA GLU A 70 -26.80 -17.41 1.81
C GLU A 70 -25.29 -17.11 1.97
N ILE A 71 -24.42 -18.12 1.85
CA ILE A 71 -22.97 -17.94 1.84
C ILE A 71 -22.51 -17.13 0.61
N LYS A 72 -23.09 -17.40 -0.57
CA LYS A 72 -22.78 -16.62 -1.77
C LYS A 72 -23.19 -15.16 -1.65
N MET A 73 -24.32 -14.90 -0.99
CA MET A 73 -24.73 -13.53 -0.69
C MET A 73 -23.72 -12.83 0.24
N LEU A 74 -23.25 -13.48 1.31
CA LEU A 74 -22.24 -12.92 2.23
C LEU A 74 -20.91 -12.55 1.55
N LYS A 75 -20.54 -13.25 0.47
CA LYS A 75 -19.32 -12.95 -0.31
C LYS A 75 -19.48 -11.78 -1.28
N SER A 76 -20.68 -11.26 -1.45
CA SER A 76 -20.92 -10.14 -2.37
C SER A 76 -20.63 -8.81 -1.68
N GLU A 77 -19.60 -8.11 -2.14
CA GLU A 77 -19.15 -6.79 -1.64
C GLU A 77 -20.29 -5.73 -1.67
N LYS A 78 -21.14 -5.78 -2.69
CA LYS A 78 -22.31 -4.88 -2.83
C LYS A 78 -23.31 -4.96 -1.67
N LEU A 79 -23.34 -6.07 -0.94
CA LEU A 79 -24.23 -6.25 0.21
C LEU A 79 -23.78 -5.47 1.45
N LEU A 80 -22.46 -5.20 1.57
CA LEU A 80 -21.90 -4.44 2.69
C LEU A 80 -22.20 -2.94 2.55
N GLU A 81 -22.28 -2.44 1.32
CA GLU A 81 -22.62 -1.05 1.01
C GLU A 81 -24.12 -0.76 1.14
N GLU A 82 -24.97 -1.70 0.68
CA GLU A 82 -26.42 -1.54 0.75
C GLU A 82 -26.99 -2.26 1.98
N ASN A 83 -27.92 -1.62 2.70
CA ASN A 83 -28.56 -2.20 3.89
C ASN A 83 -29.59 -3.28 3.53
N GLN A 84 -29.13 -4.43 3.05
CA GLN A 84 -29.96 -5.53 2.56
C GLN A 84 -30.05 -6.72 3.54
N SER A 85 -29.98 -6.46 4.85
CA SER A 85 -30.14 -7.49 5.89
C SER A 85 -31.41 -8.34 5.76
N GLN A 86 -32.45 -7.81 5.07
CA GLN A 86 -33.72 -8.50 4.86
C GLN A 86 -33.64 -9.74 3.93
N LEU A 87 -32.52 -9.95 3.23
CA LEU A 87 -32.29 -11.08 2.35
C LEU A 87 -31.94 -12.37 3.08
N PHE A 88 -31.44 -12.28 4.30
CA PHE A 88 -31.02 -13.44 5.08
C PHE A 88 -32.24 -14.06 5.81
N ARG A 89 -32.35 -15.39 5.71
CA ARG A 89 -33.42 -16.19 6.33
C ARG A 89 -32.95 -17.03 7.50
N ILE A 90 -31.65 -17.10 7.71
CA ILE A 90 -31.03 -17.82 8.81
C ILE A 90 -30.49 -16.77 9.80
N GLU A 91 -30.89 -16.89 11.05
CA GLU A 91 -30.58 -15.90 12.10
C GLU A 91 -29.08 -15.76 12.36
N GLU A 92 -28.37 -16.89 12.36
CA GLU A 92 -26.90 -16.92 12.52
C GLU A 92 -26.16 -16.24 11.36
N MET A 93 -26.70 -16.31 10.14
CA MET A 93 -26.12 -15.60 8.99
C MET A 93 -26.36 -14.10 9.08
N LEU A 94 -27.45 -13.69 9.72
CA LEU A 94 -27.77 -12.30 9.96
C LEU A 94 -26.82 -11.68 11.00
N GLU A 95 -26.44 -12.44 12.02
CA GLU A 95 -25.44 -12.05 13.01
C GLU A 95 -24.06 -11.87 12.37
N VAL A 96 -23.58 -12.86 11.62
CA VAL A 96 -22.29 -12.77 10.88
C VAL A 96 -22.31 -11.59 9.89
N TYR A 97 -23.43 -11.33 9.21
CA TYR A 97 -23.57 -10.17 8.33
C TYR A 97 -23.45 -8.86 9.10
N SER A 98 -24.10 -8.75 10.26
CA SER A 98 -24.04 -7.54 11.09
C SER A 98 -22.64 -7.25 11.57
N ASP A 99 -21.88 -8.29 11.97
CA ASP A 99 -20.50 -8.17 12.43
C ASP A 99 -19.55 -7.77 11.29
N LEU A 100 -19.66 -8.44 10.14
CA LEU A 100 -18.90 -8.08 8.94
C LEU A 100 -19.16 -6.63 8.51
N ARG A 101 -20.43 -6.22 8.53
CA ARG A 101 -20.81 -4.86 8.18
C ARG A 101 -20.27 -3.83 9.15
N SER A 102 -20.37 -4.09 10.45
CA SER A 102 -19.82 -3.18 11.47
C SER A 102 -18.30 -3.03 11.33
N SER A 103 -17.58 -4.13 11.11
CA SER A 103 -16.14 -4.13 10.85
C SER A 103 -15.78 -3.38 9.56
N HIS A 104 -16.55 -3.59 8.50
CA HIS A 104 -16.34 -2.86 7.23
C HIS A 104 -16.57 -1.35 7.40
N GLN A 105 -17.65 -0.95 8.10
CA GLN A 105 -17.92 0.45 8.38
C GLN A 105 -16.85 1.10 9.25
N GLU A 106 -16.33 0.38 10.24
CA GLU A 106 -15.24 0.84 11.09
C GLU A 106 -13.95 1.04 10.27
N ASN A 107 -13.58 0.07 9.45
CA ASN A 107 -12.44 0.18 8.54
C ASN A 107 -12.58 1.36 7.57
N THR A 108 -13.75 1.55 6.98
CA THR A 108 -14.01 2.69 6.10
C THR A 108 -13.85 4.03 6.85
N ARG A 109 -14.39 4.13 8.07
CA ARG A 109 -14.22 5.33 8.90
C ARG A 109 -12.76 5.59 9.30
N LEU A 110 -11.99 4.54 9.55
CA LEU A 110 -10.56 4.68 9.85
C LEU A 110 -9.80 5.19 8.65
N LEU A 111 -10.05 4.65 7.46
CA LEU A 111 -9.47 5.12 6.20
C LEU A 111 -9.84 6.58 5.90
N GLU A 112 -11.10 6.95 6.08
CA GLU A 112 -11.55 8.34 5.90
C GLU A 112 -10.85 9.30 6.87
N ARG A 113 -10.72 8.92 8.14
CA ARG A 113 -9.99 9.70 9.15
C ARG A 113 -8.50 9.85 8.82
N GLU A 114 -7.88 8.78 8.37
CA GLU A 114 -6.48 8.79 7.94
C GLU A 114 -6.29 9.73 6.74
N GLN A 115 -7.17 9.66 5.74
CA GLN A 115 -7.15 10.56 4.59
C GLN A 115 -7.37 12.02 5.00
N GLN A 116 -8.33 12.30 5.89
CA GLN A 116 -8.56 13.65 6.41
C GLN A 116 -7.35 14.18 7.19
N HIS A 117 -6.76 13.36 8.06
CA HIS A 117 -5.56 13.74 8.79
C HIS A 117 -4.38 14.03 7.88
N ASN A 118 -4.17 13.20 6.86
CA ASN A 118 -3.14 13.44 5.84
C ASN A 118 -3.38 14.75 5.08
N GLN A 119 -4.64 15.04 4.68
CA GLN A 119 -4.99 16.30 4.03
C GLN A 119 -4.74 17.51 4.93
N GLU A 120 -5.09 17.44 6.21
CA GLU A 120 -4.81 18.50 7.18
C GLU A 120 -3.32 18.76 7.36
N LEU A 121 -2.52 17.69 7.47
CA LEU A 121 -1.06 17.80 7.54
C LEU A 121 -0.47 18.47 6.29
N ILE A 122 -0.94 18.11 5.10
CA ILE A 122 -0.53 18.71 3.84
C ILE A 122 -0.82 20.21 3.82
N LEU A 123 -2.02 20.58 4.21
CA LEU A 123 -2.42 22.00 4.25
C LEU A 123 -1.57 22.79 5.26
N GLN A 124 -1.32 22.22 6.44
CA GLN A 124 -0.47 22.85 7.45
C GLN A 124 0.98 22.99 6.98
N LEU A 125 1.57 21.94 6.39
CA LEU A 125 2.92 21.98 5.85
C LEU A 125 3.06 23.02 4.72
N SER A 126 2.09 23.07 3.80
CA SER A 126 2.08 24.02 2.71
C SER A 126 1.95 25.46 3.21
N ALA A 127 1.03 25.72 4.14
CA ALA A 127 0.84 27.04 4.73
C ALA A 127 2.09 27.49 5.50
N THR A 128 2.62 26.65 6.38
CA THR A 128 3.82 26.96 7.17
C THR A 128 5.03 27.23 6.26
N SER A 129 5.21 26.41 5.21
CA SER A 129 6.31 26.60 4.26
C SER A 129 6.20 27.90 3.48
N HIS A 130 4.97 28.28 3.09
CA HIS A 130 4.71 29.56 2.45
C HIS A 130 5.02 30.74 3.38
N ASP A 131 4.57 30.65 4.65
CA ASP A 131 4.77 31.71 5.64
C ASP A 131 6.25 31.86 6.04
N LEU A 132 7.02 30.77 5.99
CA LEU A 132 8.48 30.82 6.19
C LEU A 132 9.22 31.41 4.99
N LYS A 133 8.74 31.19 3.77
CA LYS A 133 9.37 31.69 2.55
C LYS A 133 9.43 33.22 2.51
N THR A 134 8.41 33.90 3.01
CA THR A 134 8.30 35.37 2.98
C THR A 134 9.40 36.05 3.82
N PRO A 135 9.58 35.77 5.14
CA PRO A 135 10.66 36.36 5.92
C PRO A 135 12.05 35.92 5.41
N LEU A 136 12.16 34.72 4.89
CA LEU A 136 13.39 34.19 4.32
C LEU A 136 13.84 34.97 3.10
N THR A 137 12.92 35.32 2.20
CA THR A 137 13.18 36.17 1.03
C THR A 137 13.73 37.55 1.47
N VAL A 138 13.22 38.11 2.58
CA VAL A 138 13.71 39.39 3.12
C VAL A 138 15.12 39.24 3.70
N ILE A 139 15.38 38.15 4.45
CA ILE A 139 16.70 37.86 5.02
C ILE A 139 17.74 37.70 3.91
N LYS A 140 17.42 36.89 2.90
CA LYS A 140 18.25 36.64 1.72
C LYS A 140 18.55 37.94 0.96
N GLY A 141 17.53 38.72 0.63
CA GLY A 141 17.68 39.99 -0.07
C GLY A 141 18.56 40.98 0.69
N ASN A 142 18.45 41.05 2.03
CA ASN A 142 19.37 41.87 2.83
C ASN A 142 20.79 41.34 2.86
N ALA A 143 21.01 40.02 2.90
CA ALA A 143 22.31 39.40 2.82
C ALA A 143 22.96 39.64 1.45
N GLU A 144 22.20 39.53 0.34
CA GLU A 144 22.66 39.86 -1.03
C GLU A 144 23.08 41.34 -1.13
N LEU A 145 22.31 42.26 -0.54
CA LEU A 145 22.67 43.67 -0.49
C LEU A 145 23.93 43.94 0.34
N LEU A 146 24.14 43.20 1.42
CA LEU A 146 25.36 43.29 2.22
C LEU A 146 26.57 42.78 1.45
N GLU A 147 26.48 41.71 0.66
CA GLU A 147 27.57 41.25 -0.19
C GLU A 147 28.02 42.27 -1.23
N LEU A 148 27.09 43.11 -1.73
CA LEU A 148 27.40 44.22 -2.65
C LEU A 148 28.07 45.41 -1.96
N ALA A 149 28.06 45.47 -0.61
CA ALA A 149 28.69 46.53 0.14
C ALA A 149 30.17 46.24 0.38
N GLN A 150 30.98 47.27 0.55
CA GLN A 150 32.41 47.15 0.93
C GLN A 150 32.49 46.75 2.42
N LEU A 151 32.34 45.49 2.73
CA LEU A 151 32.41 44.96 4.08
C LEU A 151 33.84 44.62 4.50
N SER A 152 34.12 44.68 5.80
CA SER A 152 35.32 44.05 6.36
C SER A 152 35.23 42.53 6.23
N GLN A 153 36.40 41.83 6.18
CA GLN A 153 36.41 40.36 5.99
C GLN A 153 35.46 39.60 6.95
N PRO A 154 35.43 39.86 8.27
CA PRO A 154 34.51 39.16 9.15
C PRO A 154 33.04 39.41 8.83
N GLN A 155 32.69 40.60 8.37
CA GLN A 155 31.30 40.98 7.99
C GLN A 155 30.89 40.33 6.68
N ALA A 156 31.80 40.22 5.72
CA ALA A 156 31.57 39.51 4.47
C ALA A 156 31.31 38.01 4.71
N ASP A 157 32.10 37.39 5.61
CA ASP A 157 31.90 35.99 5.99
C ASP A 157 30.52 35.77 6.63
N TYR A 158 30.08 36.66 7.54
CA TYR A 158 28.74 36.57 8.13
C TYR A 158 27.61 36.75 7.10
N ALA A 159 27.77 37.67 6.16
CA ALA A 159 26.80 37.85 5.08
C ALA A 159 26.67 36.59 4.20
N SER A 160 27.80 35.98 3.85
CA SER A 160 27.86 34.73 3.11
C SER A 160 27.22 33.56 3.87
N GLU A 161 27.50 33.42 5.18
CA GLU A 161 26.88 32.40 6.02
C GLU A 161 25.36 32.58 6.12
N ILE A 162 24.84 33.80 6.27
CA ILE A 162 23.41 34.11 6.27
C ILE A 162 22.80 33.74 4.93
N LEU A 163 23.46 34.05 3.83
CA LEU A 163 22.96 33.73 2.49
C LEU A 163 22.86 32.20 2.27
N GLN A 164 23.92 31.47 2.65
CA GLN A 164 23.95 30.02 2.58
C GLN A 164 22.81 29.39 3.44
N ALA A 165 22.62 29.87 4.67
CA ALA A 165 21.58 29.40 5.56
C ALA A 165 20.17 29.68 4.97
N SER A 166 20.01 30.85 4.33
CA SER A 166 18.76 31.22 3.67
C SER A 166 18.45 30.33 2.47
N HIS A 167 19.43 30.01 1.64
CA HIS A 167 19.28 29.07 0.52
C HIS A 167 18.89 27.66 1.01
N LYS A 168 19.58 27.13 2.02
CA LYS A 168 19.24 25.83 2.61
C LYS A 168 17.79 25.78 3.13
N MET A 169 17.31 26.87 3.70
CA MET A 169 15.94 26.95 4.22
C MET A 169 14.90 27.05 3.10
N GLU A 170 15.22 27.73 1.98
CA GLU A 170 14.37 27.74 0.77
C GLU A 170 14.23 26.33 0.18
N GLU A 171 15.34 25.59 0.05
CA GLU A 171 15.35 24.21 -0.42
C GLU A 171 14.53 23.29 0.49
N TYR A 172 14.66 23.48 1.81
CA TYR A 172 13.89 22.76 2.82
C TYR A 172 12.39 23.00 2.68
N CYS A 173 11.96 24.26 2.62
CA CYS A 173 10.55 24.62 2.41
C CYS A 173 10.04 24.08 1.08
N GLY A 174 10.83 24.14 0.00
CA GLY A 174 10.48 23.56 -1.29
C GLY A 174 10.26 22.05 -1.20
N SER A 175 11.16 21.34 -0.53
CA SER A 175 11.06 19.89 -0.36
C SER A 175 9.83 19.45 0.46
N LEU A 176 9.45 20.24 1.47
CA LEU A 176 8.21 20.01 2.24
C LEU A 176 6.95 20.19 1.39
N ILE A 177 6.91 21.26 0.59
CA ILE A 177 5.79 21.52 -0.32
C ILE A 177 5.65 20.37 -1.33
N ASP A 178 6.75 19.92 -1.90
CA ASP A 178 6.73 18.86 -2.89
C ASP A 178 6.36 17.50 -2.28
N TYR A 179 6.84 17.21 -1.06
CA TYR A 179 6.37 16.06 -0.29
C TYR A 179 4.85 16.13 -0.05
N ALA A 180 4.35 17.28 0.38
CA ALA A 180 2.91 17.48 0.58
C ALA A 180 2.10 17.27 -0.71
N LYS A 181 2.59 17.73 -1.86
CA LYS A 181 1.92 17.56 -3.16
C LYS A 181 1.81 16.09 -3.60
N THR A 182 2.72 15.20 -3.17
CA THR A 182 2.65 13.77 -3.55
C THR A 182 1.35 13.10 -3.12
N PHE A 183 0.70 13.59 -2.07
CA PHE A 183 -0.58 13.06 -1.59
C PHE A 183 -1.80 13.53 -2.40
N GLN A 184 -1.63 14.50 -3.30
CA GLN A 184 -2.70 15.08 -4.12
C GLN A 184 -2.66 14.62 -5.57
N ILE A 185 -1.75 13.68 -5.90
CA ILE A 185 -1.57 13.23 -7.27
C ILE A 185 -2.62 12.18 -7.62
N ASP A 186 -3.30 12.40 -8.73
CA ASP A 186 -4.20 11.45 -9.36
C ASP A 186 -3.50 10.65 -10.45
N SER A 187 -4.00 9.45 -10.73
CA SER A 187 -3.54 8.59 -11.84
C SER A 187 -3.58 9.29 -13.21
N ASN A 188 -4.40 10.32 -13.37
CA ASN A 188 -4.48 11.14 -14.59
C ASN A 188 -3.20 11.94 -14.88
N GLN A 189 -2.32 12.09 -13.89
CA GLN A 189 -1.04 12.80 -14.01
C GLN A 189 0.12 11.85 -14.38
N PHE A 190 -0.19 10.57 -14.56
CA PHE A 190 0.78 9.58 -14.99
C PHE A 190 0.92 9.61 -16.52
N SER A 191 2.15 9.49 -17.00
CA SER A 191 2.49 9.37 -18.41
C SER A 191 3.00 7.96 -18.71
N GLN A 192 2.80 7.54 -19.96
CA GLN A 192 3.39 6.30 -20.44
C GLN A 192 4.72 6.59 -21.11
N LEU A 193 5.77 5.93 -20.68
CA LEU A 193 7.13 6.10 -21.16
C LEU A 193 7.84 4.74 -21.18
N SER A 194 8.75 4.51 -22.13
CA SER A 194 9.61 3.32 -22.09
C SER A 194 10.61 3.43 -20.96
N LEU A 195 11.00 2.28 -20.40
CA LEU A 195 12.04 2.24 -19.37
C LEU A 195 13.37 2.81 -19.93
N GLU A 196 13.67 2.55 -21.22
CA GLU A 196 14.86 3.07 -21.90
C GLU A 196 14.90 4.60 -21.90
N ASP A 197 13.80 5.26 -22.32
CA ASP A 197 13.69 6.72 -22.35
C ASP A 197 13.77 7.31 -20.94
N PHE A 198 13.10 6.66 -19.97
CA PHE A 198 13.17 7.06 -18.56
C PHE A 198 14.60 7.03 -18.02
N LEU A 199 15.35 5.96 -18.32
CA LEU A 199 16.72 5.82 -17.84
C LEU A 199 17.67 6.78 -18.56
N ALA A 200 17.43 7.12 -19.82
CA ALA A 200 18.19 8.15 -20.52
C ALA A 200 18.06 9.51 -19.81
N ASP A 201 16.82 9.93 -19.55
CA ASP A 201 16.53 11.16 -18.79
C ASP A 201 17.16 11.14 -17.37
N LEU A 202 17.09 10.02 -16.67
CA LEU A 202 17.66 9.89 -15.34
C LEU A 202 19.19 9.97 -15.35
N LYS A 203 19.84 9.37 -16.37
CA LYS A 203 21.31 9.44 -16.56
C LYS A 203 21.79 10.87 -16.84
N ASP A 204 21.06 11.62 -17.63
CA ASP A 204 21.37 13.01 -17.94
C ASP A 204 21.30 13.88 -16.68
N ASP A 205 20.24 13.76 -15.90
CA ASP A 205 20.09 14.47 -14.63
C ASP A 205 21.18 14.05 -13.62
N TRP A 206 21.45 12.74 -13.48
CA TRP A 206 22.53 12.26 -12.62
C TRP A 206 23.90 12.82 -13.00
N ALA A 207 24.21 12.88 -14.29
CA ALA A 207 25.46 13.44 -14.79
C ALA A 207 25.63 14.92 -14.46
N LEU A 208 24.54 15.69 -14.33
CA LEU A 208 24.56 17.09 -13.90
C LEU A 208 24.89 17.25 -12.42
N PHE A 209 24.25 16.44 -11.56
CA PHE A 209 24.41 16.53 -10.11
C PHE A 209 25.73 15.96 -9.61
N SER A 210 26.29 14.99 -10.31
CA SER A 210 27.49 14.26 -9.88
C SER A 210 28.83 14.82 -10.40
N LYS A 211 28.81 15.89 -11.23
CA LYS A 211 30.01 16.45 -11.89
C LYS A 211 31.17 16.86 -11.00
N GLN A 212 30.90 17.16 -9.73
CA GLN A 212 31.90 17.69 -8.79
C GLN A 212 32.53 16.61 -7.89
N GLU A 213 32.06 15.36 -7.97
CA GLU A 213 32.46 14.28 -7.09
C GLU A 213 33.39 13.30 -7.81
N ASN A 214 34.41 12.82 -7.12
CA ASN A 214 35.25 11.72 -7.61
C ASN A 214 34.68 10.40 -7.11
N TYR A 215 33.95 9.69 -7.96
CA TYR A 215 33.25 8.45 -7.62
C TYR A 215 33.21 7.50 -8.81
N ARG A 216 32.92 6.22 -8.53
CA ARG A 216 32.58 5.20 -9.54
C ARG A 216 31.10 4.94 -9.52
N PHE A 217 30.48 5.04 -10.68
CA PHE A 217 29.08 4.71 -10.88
C PHE A 217 28.93 3.50 -11.76
N TYR A 218 28.14 2.51 -11.29
CA TYR A 218 27.84 1.30 -12.04
C TYR A 218 26.34 1.26 -12.28
N LEU A 219 25.96 1.04 -13.53
CA LEU A 219 24.57 0.77 -13.92
C LEU A 219 24.48 -0.66 -14.41
N GLN A 220 23.58 -1.43 -13.81
CA GLN A 220 23.28 -2.82 -14.20
C GLN A 220 21.79 -2.91 -14.55
N GLU A 221 21.50 -3.34 -15.77
CA GLU A 221 20.17 -3.46 -16.34
C GLU A 221 19.86 -4.96 -16.50
N ASP A 222 19.07 -5.54 -15.57
CA ASP A 222 18.72 -6.97 -15.54
C ASP A 222 17.25 -7.19 -15.94
N CYS A 223 16.74 -6.38 -16.87
CA CYS A 223 15.36 -6.48 -17.38
C CYS A 223 15.25 -5.97 -18.81
N ASP A 224 14.07 -6.16 -19.41
CA ASP A 224 13.76 -5.64 -20.74
C ASP A 224 13.52 -4.12 -20.65
N LEU A 225 14.33 -3.33 -21.35
CA LEU A 225 14.25 -1.86 -21.37
C LEU A 225 13.09 -1.35 -22.23
N SER A 226 12.48 -2.19 -23.06
CA SER A 226 11.30 -1.82 -23.86
C SER A 226 9.99 -1.78 -23.05
N LEU A 227 10.03 -2.12 -21.76
CA LEU A 227 8.89 -2.06 -20.87
C LEU A 227 8.27 -0.65 -20.85
N ILE A 228 6.96 -0.58 -21.06
CA ILE A 228 6.20 0.67 -20.95
C ILE A 228 5.76 0.85 -19.51
N LEU A 229 6.18 1.94 -18.92
CA LEU A 229 5.87 2.32 -17.54
C LEU A 229 4.73 3.34 -17.53
N SER A 230 3.79 3.19 -16.60
CA SER A 230 2.81 4.23 -16.27
C SER A 230 3.28 4.93 -15.00
N ILE A 231 3.88 6.12 -15.13
CA ILE A 231 4.60 6.79 -14.05
C ILE A 231 4.33 8.30 -14.02
N HIS A 232 4.48 8.90 -12.84
CA HIS A 232 4.67 10.33 -12.69
C HIS A 232 6.16 10.65 -12.85
N LEU A 233 6.55 11.06 -14.06
CA LEU A 233 7.94 11.18 -14.50
C LEU A 233 8.82 11.98 -13.53
N ASP A 234 8.45 13.23 -13.24
CA ASP A 234 9.26 14.16 -12.44
C ASP A 234 9.46 13.64 -11.00
N TYR A 235 8.43 13.02 -10.42
CA TYR A 235 8.52 12.55 -9.05
C TYR A 235 9.33 11.27 -8.94
N LEU A 236 9.18 10.35 -9.88
CA LEU A 236 9.98 9.13 -9.87
C LEU A 236 11.46 9.44 -10.11
N LYS A 237 11.79 10.32 -11.07
CA LYS A 237 13.16 10.80 -11.28
C LYS A 237 13.73 11.42 -10.01
N ARG A 238 13.00 12.34 -9.39
CA ARG A 238 13.44 13.01 -8.17
C ARG A 238 13.62 12.04 -7.01
N ALA A 239 12.74 11.04 -6.85
CA ALA A 239 12.87 10.03 -5.83
C ALA A 239 14.15 9.21 -6.00
N LEU A 240 14.45 8.78 -7.22
CA LEU A 240 15.67 8.04 -7.52
C LEU A 240 16.93 8.92 -7.36
N LEU A 241 16.89 10.18 -7.79
CA LEU A 241 17.99 11.13 -7.57
C LEU A 241 18.25 11.37 -6.08
N ASN A 242 17.21 11.51 -5.26
CA ASN A 242 17.37 11.63 -3.81
C ASN A 242 18.08 10.40 -3.21
N ILE A 243 17.72 9.18 -3.65
CA ILE A 243 18.38 7.96 -3.16
C ILE A 243 19.81 7.87 -3.67
N LEU A 244 20.07 8.22 -4.94
CA LEU A 244 21.40 8.22 -5.55
C LEU A 244 22.33 9.22 -4.86
N LEU A 245 21.86 10.44 -4.57
CA LEU A 245 22.63 11.47 -3.87
C LEU A 245 22.93 11.04 -2.43
N ASN A 246 21.96 10.46 -1.72
CA ASN A 246 22.18 9.88 -0.40
C ASN A 246 23.24 8.76 -0.45
N ALA A 247 23.16 7.88 -1.45
CA ALA A 247 24.14 6.81 -1.63
C ALA A 247 25.55 7.35 -1.88
N LEU A 248 25.68 8.42 -2.69
CA LEU A 248 26.97 9.07 -2.98
C LEU A 248 27.54 9.78 -1.75
N GLU A 249 26.72 10.45 -0.97
CA GLU A 249 27.14 11.15 0.25
C GLU A 249 27.66 10.18 1.32
N HIS A 250 26.95 9.06 1.51
CA HIS A 250 27.28 8.05 2.52
C HIS A 250 28.26 6.98 2.02
N ALA A 251 28.72 7.05 0.77
CA ALA A 251 29.73 6.15 0.25
C ALA A 251 31.10 6.37 0.95
N ASN A 252 31.95 5.35 0.90
CA ASN A 252 33.29 5.42 1.49
C ASN A 252 34.10 6.59 0.92
N GLN A 253 34.60 7.48 1.78
CA GLN A 253 35.25 8.74 1.37
C GLN A 253 36.55 8.52 0.56
N ASP A 254 37.27 7.42 0.81
CA ASP A 254 38.54 7.15 0.10
C ASP A 254 38.29 6.72 -1.35
N GLN A 255 37.21 5.99 -1.58
CA GLN A 255 36.82 5.50 -2.91
C GLN A 255 35.29 5.32 -2.96
N LYS A 256 34.61 6.37 -3.37
CA LYS A 256 33.15 6.35 -3.47
C LYS A 256 32.69 5.43 -4.60
N GLU A 257 31.85 4.46 -4.29
CA GLU A 257 31.22 3.56 -5.26
C GLU A 257 29.71 3.56 -5.04
N VAL A 258 28.96 3.79 -6.12
CA VAL A 258 27.49 3.74 -6.16
C VAL A 258 27.08 2.85 -7.33
N LYS A 259 26.13 1.94 -7.07
CA LYS A 259 25.58 1.04 -8.09
C LYS A 259 24.08 1.14 -8.14
N LEU A 260 23.52 1.37 -9.33
CA LEU A 260 22.09 1.24 -9.63
C LEU A 260 21.87 -0.05 -10.38
N THR A 261 21.08 -0.95 -9.81
CA THR A 261 20.63 -2.20 -10.45
C THR A 261 19.14 -2.11 -10.70
N ILE A 262 18.71 -2.44 -11.92
CA ILE A 262 17.32 -2.41 -12.34
C ILE A 262 16.91 -3.82 -12.73
N SER A 263 15.86 -4.33 -12.09
CA SER A 263 15.36 -5.69 -12.32
C SER A 263 13.84 -5.77 -12.20
N VAL A 264 13.25 -6.83 -12.73
CA VAL A 264 11.83 -7.12 -12.57
C VAL A 264 11.66 -8.30 -11.64
N GLN A 265 10.85 -8.13 -10.58
CA GLN A 265 10.53 -9.18 -9.61
C GLN A 265 9.02 -9.20 -9.36
N GLN A 266 8.35 -10.31 -9.62
CA GLN A 266 6.92 -10.53 -9.31
C GLN A 266 5.99 -9.37 -9.77
N ASP A 267 6.06 -8.96 -11.04
CA ASP A 267 5.28 -7.84 -11.60
C ASP A 267 5.61 -6.45 -11.00
N GLN A 268 6.77 -6.31 -10.37
CA GLN A 268 7.30 -5.02 -9.89
C GLN A 268 8.63 -4.72 -10.56
N LEU A 269 8.84 -3.47 -10.95
CA LEU A 269 10.14 -2.96 -11.35
C LEU A 269 10.87 -2.50 -10.10
N VAL A 270 12.11 -2.97 -9.91
CA VAL A 270 12.95 -2.71 -8.74
C VAL A 270 14.14 -1.88 -9.16
N PHE A 271 14.33 -0.74 -8.52
CA PHE A 271 15.52 0.10 -8.58
C PHE A 271 16.30 -0.10 -7.28
N ALA A 272 17.37 -0.88 -7.31
CA ALA A 272 18.24 -1.13 -6.16
C ALA A 272 19.49 -0.22 -6.25
N ILE A 273 19.63 0.71 -5.32
CA ILE A 273 20.74 1.66 -5.26
C ILE A 273 21.61 1.29 -4.08
N TRP A 274 22.80 0.81 -4.38
CA TRP A 274 23.81 0.39 -3.41
C TRP A 274 24.98 1.37 -3.36
N ASN A 275 25.59 1.50 -2.19
CA ASN A 275 26.85 2.22 -1.99
C ASN A 275 27.79 1.42 -1.08
N ASN A 276 29.08 1.65 -1.22
CA ASN A 276 30.14 0.98 -0.45
C ASN A 276 30.42 1.61 0.92
N GLY A 277 29.49 2.41 1.43
CA GLY A 277 29.57 3.03 2.74
C GLY A 277 29.24 2.09 3.91
N PRO A 278 29.07 2.63 5.12
CA PRO A 278 28.67 1.84 6.27
C PRO A 278 27.25 1.28 6.12
N ALA A 279 27.01 0.13 6.73
CA ALA A 279 25.67 -0.45 6.83
C ALA A 279 24.72 0.46 7.62
N PHE A 280 23.43 0.38 7.33
CA PHE A 280 22.41 1.06 8.13
C PHE A 280 22.38 0.52 9.56
N SER A 281 22.27 1.41 10.55
CA SER A 281 22.00 1.01 11.93
C SER A 281 20.59 0.41 12.07
N GLU A 282 20.35 -0.32 13.17
CA GLU A 282 19.00 -0.86 13.45
C GLU A 282 17.95 0.24 13.54
N GLU A 283 18.30 1.40 14.11
CA GLU A 283 17.41 2.56 14.19
C GLU A 283 17.08 3.11 12.79
N MET A 284 18.06 3.15 11.89
CA MET A 284 17.84 3.59 10.50
C MET A 284 16.92 2.62 9.75
N LEU A 285 17.11 1.30 9.92
CA LEU A 285 16.25 0.32 9.28
C LEU A 285 14.78 0.42 9.72
N LEU A 286 14.53 0.91 10.94
CA LEU A 286 13.18 1.08 11.50
C LEU A 286 12.56 2.45 11.22
N GLY A 287 13.36 3.48 10.96
CA GLY A 287 12.87 4.86 10.97
C GLY A 287 13.36 5.78 9.85
N ALA A 288 14.38 5.42 9.06
CA ALA A 288 15.00 6.32 8.08
C ALA A 288 14.03 6.84 7.00
N GLU A 289 12.92 6.17 6.78
CA GLU A 289 11.86 6.56 5.84
C GLU A 289 10.78 7.46 6.47
N GLN A 290 10.93 7.80 7.76
CA GLN A 290 10.04 8.76 8.43
C GLN A 290 10.45 10.19 8.10
N LEU A 291 9.46 11.07 8.06
CA LEU A 291 9.70 12.50 7.84
C LEU A 291 10.57 13.08 8.96
N PHE A 292 11.60 13.86 8.61
CA PHE A 292 12.56 14.48 9.52
C PHE A 292 13.51 13.52 10.23
N TYR A 293 13.56 12.25 9.86
CA TYR A 293 14.55 11.35 10.43
C TYR A 293 15.96 11.73 9.95
N GLN A 294 16.86 11.93 10.89
CA GLN A 294 18.29 12.17 10.65
C GLN A 294 19.08 11.37 11.69
N SER A 295 20.09 10.63 11.25
CA SER A 295 21.04 10.02 12.19
C SER A 295 21.88 11.10 12.88
N ASP A 296 22.39 10.81 14.08
CA ASP A 296 23.25 11.75 14.81
C ASP A 296 24.51 12.15 14.03
N GLN A 297 25.01 11.28 13.14
CA GLN A 297 26.11 11.57 12.25
C GLN A 297 25.74 12.56 11.13
N SER A 298 24.53 12.46 10.59
CA SER A 298 24.07 13.37 9.52
C SER A 298 23.75 14.78 10.03
N ARG A 299 23.42 14.94 11.31
CA ARG A 299 23.21 16.26 11.94
C ARG A 299 24.48 17.10 12.01
N ASN A 300 25.64 16.45 12.06
CA ASN A 300 26.95 17.09 12.18
C ASN A 300 27.67 17.25 10.82
N SER A 301 27.07 16.84 9.71
CA SER A 301 27.64 16.99 8.37
C SER A 301 27.58 18.45 7.90
N ALA A 302 28.56 18.86 7.10
CA ALA A 302 28.62 20.21 6.49
C ALA A 302 27.43 20.49 5.56
N ASN A 303 26.77 19.43 5.05
CA ASN A 303 25.53 19.47 4.24
C ASN A 303 24.45 18.59 4.86
N PRO A 304 23.76 19.03 5.92
CA PRO A 304 22.70 18.24 6.51
C PRO A 304 21.52 18.13 5.53
N HIS A 305 21.28 16.93 5.03
CA HIS A 305 20.01 16.61 4.35
C HIS A 305 18.88 16.70 5.38
N HIS A 306 17.78 17.34 5.01
CA HIS A 306 16.69 17.69 5.95
C HIS A 306 15.82 16.52 6.41
N GLY A 307 16.18 15.26 6.10
CA GLY A 307 15.40 14.07 6.46
C GLY A 307 14.07 13.95 5.69
N ILE A 308 13.93 14.62 4.55
CA ILE A 308 12.75 14.61 3.70
C ILE A 308 12.92 13.68 2.49
N GLY A 309 14.16 13.51 2.01
CA GLY A 309 14.45 12.83 0.75
C GLY A 309 13.95 11.38 0.72
N LEU A 310 14.25 10.57 1.74
CA LEU A 310 13.79 9.18 1.81
C LEU A 310 12.27 9.09 2.07
N ALA A 311 11.71 9.99 2.89
CA ALA A 311 10.26 10.07 3.10
C ALA A 311 9.52 10.41 1.80
N PHE A 312 10.04 11.36 1.01
CA PHE A 312 9.54 11.67 -0.33
C PHE A 312 9.63 10.46 -1.25
N SER A 313 10.79 9.78 -1.29
CA SER A 313 10.99 8.60 -2.15
C SER A 313 10.06 7.44 -1.77
N LYS A 314 9.80 7.24 -0.46
CA LYS A 314 8.80 6.28 0.01
C LYS A 314 7.41 6.62 -0.47
N GLN A 315 6.99 7.87 -0.34
CA GLN A 315 5.67 8.31 -0.78
C GLN A 315 5.50 8.16 -2.30
N VAL A 316 6.54 8.45 -3.07
CA VAL A 316 6.55 8.23 -4.52
C VAL A 316 6.45 6.74 -4.86
N ALA A 317 7.16 5.86 -4.15
CA ALA A 317 7.04 4.42 -4.34
C ALA A 317 5.60 3.93 -4.07
N LEU A 318 4.97 4.38 -2.97
CA LEU A 318 3.57 4.07 -2.64
C LEU A 318 2.60 4.58 -3.71
N LEU A 319 2.81 5.79 -4.22
CA LEU A 319 2.02 6.39 -5.31
C LEU A 319 2.05 5.51 -6.58
N HIS A 320 3.17 4.82 -6.83
CA HIS A 320 3.33 3.91 -7.96
C HIS A 320 3.00 2.44 -7.63
N GLY A 321 2.27 2.19 -6.51
CA GLY A 321 1.86 0.83 -6.12
C GLY A 321 3.00 -0.07 -5.66
N GLY A 322 4.13 0.52 -5.26
CA GLY A 322 5.32 -0.16 -4.79
C GLY A 322 5.68 0.16 -3.35
N ARG A 323 6.95 0.07 -3.01
CA ARG A 323 7.50 0.34 -1.67
C ARG A 323 8.95 0.77 -1.72
N LEU A 324 9.42 1.37 -0.63
CA LEU A 324 10.83 1.65 -0.36
C LEU A 324 11.32 0.68 0.73
N THR A 325 12.51 0.10 0.56
CA THR A 325 13.10 -0.84 1.53
C THR A 325 14.60 -0.55 1.69
N LEU A 326 15.07 -0.52 2.93
CA LEU A 326 16.49 -0.37 3.25
C LEU A 326 17.06 -1.75 3.57
N ILE A 327 18.23 -2.07 3.01
CA ILE A 327 18.85 -3.41 3.12
C ILE A 327 20.33 -3.26 3.39
N ASN A 328 20.84 -4.02 4.34
CA ASN A 328 22.28 -4.23 4.52
C ASN A 328 22.70 -5.49 3.77
N LEU A 329 23.72 -5.39 2.92
CA LEU A 329 24.20 -6.55 2.15
C LEU A 329 25.31 -7.27 2.90
N ASP A 330 25.31 -8.62 2.83
CA ASP A 330 26.35 -9.47 3.45
C ASP A 330 27.77 -9.17 2.94
N GLN A 331 27.86 -8.67 1.72
CA GLN A 331 29.13 -8.27 1.08
C GLN A 331 29.64 -6.89 1.56
N GLY A 332 28.91 -6.24 2.46
CA GLY A 332 29.15 -4.88 2.93
C GLY A 332 28.45 -3.81 2.10
N GLY A 333 28.33 -2.61 2.70
CA GLY A 333 27.59 -1.50 2.09
C GLY A 333 26.11 -1.48 2.45
N ALA A 334 25.45 -0.42 2.03
CA ALA A 334 24.03 -0.17 2.23
C ALA A 334 23.30 -0.13 0.88
N SER A 335 22.07 -0.62 0.82
CA SER A 335 21.23 -0.59 -0.37
C SER A 335 19.85 -0.06 -0.04
N VAL A 336 19.32 0.81 -0.90
CA VAL A 336 17.93 1.26 -0.87
C VAL A 336 17.25 0.73 -2.12
N GLU A 337 16.16 -0.01 -1.93
CA GLU A 337 15.34 -0.53 -3.01
C GLU A 337 14.04 0.27 -3.11
N LEU A 338 13.80 0.88 -4.26
CA LEU A 338 12.53 1.49 -4.63
C LEU A 338 11.85 0.58 -5.64
N THR A 339 10.64 0.11 -5.33
CA THR A 339 9.84 -0.70 -6.25
C THR A 339 8.65 0.09 -6.77
N ILE A 340 8.23 -0.21 -8.00
CA ILE A 340 6.98 0.29 -8.60
C ILE A 340 6.22 -0.85 -9.24
N SER A 341 4.88 -0.75 -9.30
CA SER A 341 4.03 -1.74 -9.97
C SER A 341 4.12 -1.61 -11.49
N LEU A 342 4.16 -2.74 -12.20
CA LEU A 342 4.06 -2.82 -13.66
C LEU A 342 2.61 -3.01 -14.17
N LYS A 343 1.61 -2.97 -13.26
CA LYS A 343 0.17 -3.14 -13.56
C LYS A 343 -0.54 -1.82 -13.67
#